data_3e9189e973bbe84726f0fb15100c098b
#
_entry.id   3e9189e973bbe84726f0fb15100c098b
#
_cell.length_a   1.000
_cell.length_b   1.000
_cell.length_c   1.000
_cell.angle_alpha   90.00
_cell.angle_beta   90.00
_cell.angle_gamma   90.00
#
_symmetry.space_group_name_H-M   'P 1'
#
loop_
_entity.id
_entity.type
_entity.pdbx_description
1 polymer ?
#
loop_
_entity_poly.entity_id
_entity_poly.type
_entity_poly.pdbx_seq_one_letter_code
_entity_poly.pdbx_strand_id
1 'polypeptide(L)'
;MQQIREEYLESAAYHEAGHEVVCIAQKIPIRELGLRIDSKGNGLSHTFCRNAGDQNNAEEDKQERNESIVLLFAGYWAQIRVFQEIDYVAIKKDISRIDALLDEMYAHKSDDWEAAKDKLREESDKYVAAHWPAICALAKVLWAKPWKPQAQLPAIDVGWSDDTTEKSMDAKEVETVVKQFGLNPSIIPDAAGSWVRPE
;
A
#
# COMPACT_ATOMS: atom_id res chain seq x y z
N MET A 1 23.97 4.91 12.78
CA MET A 1 22.56 4.72 13.19
C MET A 1 21.59 5.61 12.42
N GLN A 2 21.85 6.90 12.22
CA GLN A 2 20.94 7.82 11.51
C GLN A 2 20.80 7.49 10.00
N GLN A 3 21.89 7.15 9.33
CA GLN A 3 21.91 6.83 7.89
C GLN A 3 21.08 5.57 7.56
N ILE A 4 21.23 4.50 8.34
CA ILE A 4 20.44 3.25 8.17
C ILE A 4 18.94 3.53 8.32
N ARG A 5 18.56 4.47 9.18
CA ARG A 5 17.16 4.84 9.41
C ARG A 5 16.56 5.63 8.26
N GLU A 6 17.34 6.50 7.62
CA GLU A 6 16.87 7.27 6.46
C GLU A 6 16.64 6.38 5.23
N GLU A 7 17.57 5.49 4.92
CA GLU A 7 17.43 4.50 3.84
C GLU A 7 16.21 3.59 4.05
N TYR A 8 15.98 3.15 5.29
CA TYR A 8 14.81 2.37 5.66
C TYR A 8 13.50 3.10 5.38
N LEU A 9 13.41 4.36 5.77
CA LEU A 9 12.22 5.18 5.59
C LEU A 9 11.99 5.57 4.12
N GLU A 10 13.08 5.77 3.37
CA GLU A 10 13.00 5.98 1.93
C GLU A 10 12.49 4.71 1.25
N SER A 11 12.96 3.54 1.65
CA SER A 11 12.49 2.27 1.11
C SER A 11 10.99 2.06 1.37
N ALA A 12 10.50 2.46 2.54
CA ALA A 12 9.09 2.44 2.87
C ALA A 12 8.26 3.38 1.98
N ALA A 13 8.80 4.53 1.57
CA ALA A 13 8.12 5.42 0.63
C ALA A 13 7.93 4.77 -0.75
N TYR A 14 8.91 4.02 -1.24
CA TYR A 14 8.77 3.25 -2.47
C TYR A 14 7.78 2.10 -2.33
N HIS A 15 7.79 1.40 -1.18
CA HIS A 15 6.85 0.34 -0.86
C HIS A 15 5.40 0.83 -0.96
N GLU A 16 5.07 1.93 -0.26
CA GLU A 16 3.73 2.49 -0.28
C GLU A 16 3.34 3.09 -1.63
N ALA A 17 4.28 3.76 -2.31
CA ALA A 17 4.03 4.25 -3.66
C ALA A 17 3.75 3.10 -4.64
N GLY A 18 4.34 1.93 -4.43
CA GLY A 18 4.05 0.71 -5.18
C GLY A 18 2.59 0.28 -5.02
N HIS A 19 2.12 0.17 -3.78
CA HIS A 19 0.72 -0.13 -3.49
C HIS A 19 -0.22 0.90 -4.13
N GLU A 20 0.03 2.18 -3.91
CA GLU A 20 -0.84 3.26 -4.37
C GLU A 20 -0.97 3.31 -5.90
N VAL A 21 0.14 3.23 -6.62
CA VAL A 21 0.13 3.27 -8.09
C VAL A 21 -0.57 2.05 -8.67
N VAL A 22 -0.41 0.87 -8.08
CA VAL A 22 -1.12 -0.34 -8.53
C VAL A 22 -2.61 -0.27 -8.21
N CYS A 23 -3.01 0.29 -7.05
CA CYS A 23 -4.41 0.62 -6.76
C CYS A 23 -5.02 1.45 -7.89
N ILE A 24 -4.34 2.54 -8.27
CA ILE A 24 -4.83 3.45 -9.33
C ILE A 24 -4.90 2.74 -10.68
N ALA A 25 -3.90 1.93 -11.03
CA ALA A 25 -3.88 1.18 -12.28
C ALA A 25 -4.99 0.13 -12.37
N GLN A 26 -5.37 -0.47 -11.25
CA GLN A 26 -6.51 -1.39 -11.10
C GLN A 26 -7.86 -0.67 -10.95
N LYS A 27 -7.87 0.68 -10.96
CA LYS A 27 -9.06 1.52 -10.75
C LYS A 27 -9.71 1.35 -9.36
N ILE A 28 -8.92 0.91 -8.39
CA ILE A 28 -9.35 0.86 -6.99
C ILE A 28 -9.32 2.30 -6.45
N PRO A 29 -10.41 2.79 -5.84
CA PRO A 29 -10.45 4.14 -5.31
C PRO A 29 -9.44 4.35 -4.19
N ILE A 30 -8.75 5.49 -4.21
CA ILE A 30 -7.74 5.88 -3.22
C ILE A 30 -8.26 6.99 -2.30
N ARG A 31 -7.69 7.09 -1.11
CA ARG A 31 -7.97 8.14 -0.14
C ARG A 31 -6.71 8.89 0.29
N GLU A 32 -5.69 8.17 0.67
CA GLU A 32 -4.50 8.73 1.32
C GLU A 32 -3.31 7.78 1.18
N LEU A 33 -2.13 8.35 1.02
CA LEU A 33 -0.84 7.69 1.04
C LEU A 33 0.00 8.24 2.20
N GLY A 34 0.58 7.41 3.05
CA GLY A 34 1.33 7.92 4.19
C GLY A 34 2.42 7.01 4.74
N LEU A 35 3.36 7.64 5.42
CA LEU A 35 4.41 7.03 6.24
C LEU A 35 4.26 7.50 7.67
N ARG A 36 4.27 6.59 8.63
CA ARG A 36 4.22 6.90 10.07
C ARG A 36 5.43 6.34 10.80
N ILE A 37 5.90 7.07 11.81
CA ILE A 37 6.98 6.62 12.67
C ILE A 37 6.58 6.91 14.11
N ASP A 38 6.74 5.93 15.00
CA ASP A 38 6.62 6.13 16.44
C ASP A 38 7.92 6.73 17.03
N SER A 39 7.86 7.16 18.27
CA SER A 39 9.02 7.70 19.01
C SER A 39 10.19 6.71 19.16
N LYS A 40 9.92 5.41 19.02
CA LYS A 40 10.96 4.36 19.04
C LYS A 40 11.60 4.15 17.67
N GLY A 41 11.03 4.79 16.63
CA GLY A 41 11.49 4.68 15.26
C GLY A 41 10.95 3.47 14.52
N ASN A 42 9.92 2.81 15.06
CA ASN A 42 9.20 1.81 14.29
C ASN A 42 8.37 2.55 13.24
N GLY A 43 8.61 2.25 11.97
CA GLY A 43 7.85 2.79 10.86
C GLY A 43 6.67 1.89 10.55
N LEU A 44 5.54 2.48 10.24
CA LEU A 44 4.47 1.86 9.49
C LEU A 44 4.08 2.81 8.37
N SER A 45 3.87 2.23 7.25
CA SER A 45 3.36 2.88 6.07
C SER A 45 1.93 2.41 5.83
N HIS A 46 1.15 3.19 5.12
CA HIS A 46 -0.22 2.82 4.81
C HIS A 46 -0.70 3.45 3.52
N THR A 47 -1.36 2.64 2.75
CA THR A 47 -2.16 3.05 1.61
C THR A 47 -3.61 2.76 1.95
N PHE A 48 -4.47 3.77 1.94
CA PHE A 48 -5.90 3.58 2.11
C PHE A 48 -6.59 3.47 0.76
N CYS A 49 -6.85 2.24 0.37
CA CYS A 49 -7.75 1.91 -0.72
C CYS A 49 -9.08 1.42 -0.14
N ARG A 50 -10.16 1.54 -0.91
CA ARG A 50 -11.45 0.95 -0.52
C ARG A 50 -11.27 -0.56 -0.43
N ASN A 51 -11.48 -1.13 0.75
CA ASN A 51 -11.75 -2.56 0.84
C ASN A 51 -13.07 -2.83 0.11
N ALA A 52 -13.01 -3.58 -0.96
CA ALA A 52 -14.19 -4.17 -1.54
C ALA A 52 -14.73 -5.16 -0.51
N GLY A 53 -15.89 -4.97 -0.05
CA GLY A 53 -16.55 -5.85 0.91
C GLY A 53 -17.98 -5.40 1.08
N ASP A 54 -18.84 -5.89 0.21
CA ASP A 54 -20.24 -6.14 0.43
C ASP A 54 -20.91 -6.64 -0.87
N GLN A 55 -20.39 -7.69 -1.48
CA GLN A 55 -21.05 -8.33 -2.61
C GLN A 55 -21.09 -9.84 -2.41
N ASN A 56 -22.28 -10.40 -2.47
CA ASN A 56 -22.58 -11.83 -2.25
C ASN A 56 -22.34 -12.69 -3.51
N ASN A 57 -21.31 -12.36 -4.33
CA ASN A 57 -20.98 -13.10 -5.54
C ASN A 57 -19.59 -13.71 -5.43
N ALA A 58 -19.49 -15.03 -5.33
CA ALA A 58 -18.23 -15.73 -5.11
C ALA A 58 -17.16 -15.49 -6.20
N GLU A 59 -17.54 -15.21 -7.44
CA GLU A 59 -16.59 -14.90 -8.52
C GLU A 59 -16.06 -13.47 -8.40
N GLU A 60 -16.89 -12.50 -8.05
CA GLU A 60 -16.48 -11.13 -7.76
C GLU A 60 -15.56 -11.10 -6.55
N ASP A 61 -15.90 -11.83 -5.49
CA ASP A 61 -15.06 -12.00 -4.31
C ASP A 61 -13.67 -12.55 -4.64
N LYS A 62 -13.58 -13.52 -5.55
CA LYS A 62 -12.30 -14.11 -5.98
C LYS A 62 -11.46 -13.11 -6.77
N GLN A 63 -12.07 -12.34 -7.66
CA GLN A 63 -11.38 -11.29 -8.41
C GLN A 63 -10.85 -10.21 -7.47
N GLU A 64 -11.64 -9.73 -6.53
CA GLU A 64 -11.25 -8.75 -5.54
C GLU A 64 -10.09 -9.21 -4.66
N ARG A 65 -10.08 -10.49 -4.25
CA ARG A 65 -8.95 -11.09 -3.53
C ARG A 65 -7.69 -11.13 -4.38
N ASN A 66 -7.81 -11.50 -5.67
CA ASN A 66 -6.68 -11.49 -6.58
C ASN A 66 -6.09 -10.08 -6.77
N GLU A 67 -6.94 -9.07 -6.96
CA GLU A 67 -6.55 -7.66 -7.05
C GLU A 67 -5.84 -7.21 -5.76
N SER A 68 -6.36 -7.60 -4.60
CA SER A 68 -5.73 -7.33 -3.31
C SER A 68 -4.37 -8.00 -3.15
N ILE A 69 -4.20 -9.22 -3.63
CA ILE A 69 -2.92 -9.93 -3.60
C ILE A 69 -1.91 -9.27 -4.54
N VAL A 70 -2.32 -8.90 -5.75
CA VAL A 70 -1.48 -8.16 -6.70
C VAL A 70 -1.01 -6.85 -6.09
N LEU A 71 -1.92 -6.11 -5.43
CA LEU A 71 -1.62 -4.90 -4.71
C LEU A 71 -0.59 -5.12 -3.60
N LEU A 72 -0.78 -6.14 -2.76
CA LEU A 72 0.13 -6.43 -1.64
C LEU A 72 1.54 -6.81 -2.12
N PHE A 73 1.68 -7.50 -3.26
CA PHE A 73 2.99 -7.74 -3.86
C PHE A 73 3.64 -6.48 -4.45
N ALA A 74 2.87 -5.44 -4.79
CA ALA A 74 3.41 -4.25 -5.44
C ALA A 74 4.39 -3.47 -4.56
N GLY A 75 4.12 -3.37 -3.26
CA GLY A 75 5.05 -2.77 -2.30
C GLY A 75 6.39 -3.51 -2.28
N TYR A 76 6.34 -4.84 -2.20
CA TYR A 76 7.54 -5.68 -2.27
C TYR A 76 8.34 -5.41 -3.55
N TRP A 77 7.71 -5.45 -4.74
CA TRP A 77 8.40 -5.23 -6.01
C TRP A 77 8.95 -3.81 -6.16
N ALA A 78 8.24 -2.80 -5.66
CA ALA A 78 8.73 -1.43 -5.69
C ALA A 78 9.98 -1.26 -4.81
N GLN A 79 9.97 -1.86 -3.62
CA GLN A 79 11.07 -1.79 -2.69
C GLN A 79 12.34 -2.47 -3.21
N ILE A 80 12.27 -3.70 -3.71
CA ILE A 80 13.44 -4.45 -4.16
C ILE A 80 14.10 -3.86 -5.41
N ARG A 81 13.38 -3.08 -6.21
CA ARG A 81 13.95 -2.39 -7.38
C ARG A 81 14.90 -1.26 -7.01
N VAL A 82 14.80 -0.72 -5.81
CA VAL A 82 15.63 0.41 -5.35
C VAL A 82 16.64 -0.05 -4.31
N PHE A 83 16.24 -0.95 -3.42
CA PHE A 83 17.05 -1.41 -2.30
C PHE A 83 17.32 -2.90 -2.42
N GLN A 84 18.59 -3.27 -2.40
CA GLN A 84 19.00 -4.68 -2.50
C GLN A 84 18.70 -5.47 -1.22
N GLU A 85 18.60 -4.79 -0.09
CA GLU A 85 18.24 -5.36 1.20
C GLU A 85 16.76 -5.10 1.47
N ILE A 86 16.04 -6.18 1.70
CA ILE A 86 14.60 -6.17 1.95
C ILE A 86 14.37 -5.88 3.42
N ASP A 87 13.58 -4.85 3.73
CA ASP A 87 13.01 -4.74 5.06
C ASP A 87 11.95 -5.81 5.28
N TYR A 88 12.37 -6.80 6.04
CA TYR A 88 11.54 -7.97 6.34
C TYR A 88 10.26 -7.65 7.12
N VAL A 89 10.18 -6.51 7.83
CA VAL A 89 9.06 -6.23 8.74
C VAL A 89 7.80 -5.79 7.97
N ALA A 90 7.93 -4.82 7.07
CA ALA A 90 6.80 -4.36 6.24
C ALA A 90 6.31 -5.49 5.32
N ILE A 91 7.23 -6.12 4.62
CA ILE A 91 6.96 -7.22 3.70
C ILE A 91 6.34 -8.43 4.41
N LYS A 92 6.78 -8.77 5.63
CA LYS A 92 6.24 -9.91 6.38
C LYS A 92 4.74 -9.76 6.65
N LYS A 93 4.27 -8.54 6.92
CA LYS A 93 2.86 -8.27 7.15
C LYS A 93 2.04 -8.48 5.87
N ASP A 94 2.55 -7.97 4.75
CA ASP A 94 1.88 -8.15 3.46
C ASP A 94 1.88 -9.60 3.00
N ILE A 95 2.99 -10.31 3.13
CA ILE A 95 3.06 -11.75 2.82
C ILE A 95 2.08 -12.55 3.70
N SER A 96 2.00 -12.26 4.99
CA SER A 96 1.04 -12.93 5.86
C SER A 96 -0.41 -12.68 5.43
N ARG A 97 -0.71 -11.49 4.92
CA ARG A 97 -2.05 -11.15 4.40
C ARG A 97 -2.32 -11.81 3.05
N ILE A 98 -1.31 -11.90 2.18
CA ILE A 98 -1.39 -12.65 0.91
C ILE A 98 -1.69 -14.12 1.19
N ASP A 99 -0.95 -14.75 2.10
CA ASP A 99 -1.15 -16.15 2.46
C ASP A 99 -2.56 -16.38 3.01
N ALA A 100 -3.07 -15.48 3.86
CA ALA A 100 -4.42 -15.57 4.38
C ALA A 100 -5.49 -15.46 3.27
N LEU A 101 -5.34 -14.54 2.32
CA LEU A 101 -6.27 -14.41 1.19
C LEU A 101 -6.23 -15.62 0.26
N LEU A 102 -5.06 -16.22 0.05
CA LEU A 102 -4.94 -17.46 -0.72
C LEU A 102 -5.57 -18.64 0.00
N ASP A 103 -5.45 -18.73 1.32
CA ASP A 103 -6.06 -19.79 2.15
C ASP A 103 -7.59 -19.74 2.13
N GLU A 104 -8.18 -18.56 1.88
CA GLU A 104 -9.63 -18.44 1.67
C GLU A 104 -10.11 -19.02 0.33
N MET A 105 -9.23 -19.10 -0.66
CA MET A 105 -9.56 -19.49 -2.04
C MET A 105 -9.09 -20.92 -2.38
N TYR A 106 -8.03 -21.40 -1.75
CA TYR A 106 -7.35 -22.64 -2.08
C TYR A 106 -6.97 -23.41 -0.82
N ALA A 107 -6.81 -24.74 -0.93
CA ALA A 107 -6.24 -25.52 0.17
C ALA A 107 -4.79 -25.07 0.44
N HIS A 108 -4.48 -24.80 1.69
CA HIS A 108 -3.19 -24.26 2.12
C HIS A 108 -2.00 -25.05 1.54
N LYS A 109 -1.11 -24.35 0.85
CA LYS A 109 0.09 -24.91 0.18
C LYS A 109 -0.19 -26.06 -0.81
N SER A 110 -1.39 -26.14 -1.39
CA SER A 110 -1.66 -27.00 -2.52
C SER A 110 -0.95 -26.50 -3.78
N ASP A 111 -0.84 -27.36 -4.80
CA ASP A 111 -0.26 -26.96 -6.10
C ASP A 111 -1.02 -25.77 -6.71
N ASP A 112 -2.35 -25.72 -6.56
CA ASP A 112 -3.17 -24.61 -7.02
C ASP A 112 -2.91 -23.33 -6.23
N TRP A 113 -2.65 -23.43 -4.93
CA TRP A 113 -2.27 -22.30 -4.07
C TRP A 113 -0.93 -21.69 -4.49
N GLU A 114 0.09 -22.54 -4.67
CA GLU A 114 1.41 -22.06 -5.12
C GLU A 114 1.37 -21.48 -6.54
N ALA A 115 0.64 -22.14 -7.46
CA ALA A 115 0.47 -21.64 -8.82
C ALA A 115 -0.26 -20.29 -8.86
N ALA A 116 -1.29 -20.11 -8.05
CA ALA A 116 -2.00 -18.84 -7.93
C ALA A 116 -1.11 -17.75 -7.35
N LYS A 117 -0.34 -18.05 -6.31
CA LYS A 117 0.60 -17.12 -5.68
C LYS A 117 1.67 -16.64 -6.67
N ASP A 118 2.28 -17.58 -7.40
CA ASP A 118 3.30 -17.25 -8.39
C ASP A 118 2.74 -16.41 -9.53
N LYS A 119 1.56 -16.76 -10.05
CA LYS A 119 0.88 -16.00 -11.10
C LYS A 119 0.59 -14.54 -10.66
N LEU A 120 0.02 -14.36 -9.48
CA LEU A 120 -0.36 -13.02 -8.98
C LEU A 120 0.89 -12.18 -8.63
N ARG A 121 1.94 -12.84 -8.14
CA ARG A 121 3.25 -12.21 -7.92
C ARG A 121 3.86 -11.70 -9.23
N GLU A 122 3.83 -12.49 -10.30
CA GLU A 122 4.31 -12.10 -11.63
C GLU A 122 3.45 -10.98 -12.24
N GLU A 123 2.14 -11.03 -12.05
CA GLU A 123 1.22 -9.99 -12.50
C GLU A 123 1.54 -8.66 -11.81
N SER A 124 1.77 -8.68 -10.51
CA SER A 124 2.18 -7.50 -9.74
C SER A 124 3.50 -6.91 -10.24
N ASP A 125 4.52 -7.73 -10.54
CA ASP A 125 5.78 -7.24 -11.10
C ASP A 125 5.58 -6.52 -12.45
N LYS A 126 4.68 -7.03 -13.29
CA LYS A 126 4.32 -6.38 -14.57
C LYS A 126 3.68 -5.01 -14.35
N TYR A 127 2.75 -4.88 -13.37
CA TYR A 127 2.17 -3.58 -13.02
C TYR A 127 3.23 -2.60 -12.52
N VAL A 128 4.09 -3.04 -11.59
CA VAL A 128 5.17 -2.20 -11.06
C VAL A 128 6.15 -1.79 -12.17
N ALA A 129 6.51 -2.71 -13.07
CA ALA A 129 7.38 -2.41 -14.20
C ALA A 129 6.75 -1.38 -15.15
N ALA A 130 5.49 -1.56 -15.51
CA ALA A 130 4.77 -0.68 -16.42
C ALA A 130 4.63 0.75 -15.87
N HIS A 131 4.48 0.89 -14.56
CA HIS A 131 4.23 2.17 -13.89
C HIS A 131 5.40 2.68 -13.06
N TRP A 132 6.59 2.13 -13.25
CA TRP A 132 7.79 2.47 -12.47
C TRP A 132 8.09 3.98 -12.38
N PRO A 133 8.00 4.77 -13.47
CA PRO A 133 8.21 6.21 -13.37
C PRO A 133 7.23 6.93 -12.43
N ALA A 134 5.98 6.52 -12.41
CA ALA A 134 4.97 7.06 -11.50
C ALA A 134 5.27 6.70 -10.03
N ILE A 135 5.67 5.47 -9.77
CA ILE A 135 6.08 4.98 -8.44
C ILE A 135 7.26 5.82 -7.93
N CYS A 136 8.30 6.00 -8.75
CA CYS A 136 9.47 6.80 -8.38
C CYS A 136 9.11 8.26 -8.08
N ALA A 137 8.22 8.86 -8.88
CA ALA A 137 7.80 10.25 -8.67
C ALA A 137 7.00 10.38 -7.37
N LEU A 138 6.06 9.47 -7.14
CA LEU A 138 5.21 9.48 -5.96
C LEU A 138 6.03 9.26 -4.67
N ALA A 139 6.92 8.27 -4.67
CA ALA A 139 7.81 7.98 -3.54
C ALA A 139 8.68 9.20 -3.18
N LYS A 140 9.27 9.87 -4.18
CA LYS A 140 10.10 11.07 -3.98
C LYS A 140 9.30 12.23 -3.40
N VAL A 141 8.08 12.47 -3.88
CA VAL A 141 7.21 13.52 -3.35
C VAL A 141 6.81 13.22 -1.91
N LEU A 142 6.40 11.99 -1.62
CA LEU A 142 6.09 11.56 -0.26
C LEU A 142 7.30 11.70 0.67
N TRP A 143 8.47 11.26 0.22
CA TRP A 143 9.72 11.36 0.99
C TRP A 143 10.12 12.81 1.29
N ALA A 144 9.89 13.72 0.35
CA ALA A 144 10.18 15.15 0.52
C ALA A 144 9.20 15.89 1.44
N LYS A 145 8.06 15.30 1.78
CA LYS A 145 7.08 15.91 2.72
C LYS A 145 7.70 16.11 4.09
N PRO A 146 7.35 17.21 4.80
CA PRO A 146 7.77 17.39 6.18
C PRO A 146 7.05 16.39 7.10
N TRP A 147 7.73 15.96 8.17
CA TRP A 147 7.10 15.21 9.24
C TRP A 147 6.14 16.12 10.01
N LYS A 148 4.91 15.65 10.24
CA LYS A 148 3.89 16.34 11.03
C LYS A 148 3.56 15.52 12.28
N PRO A 149 3.35 16.15 13.45
CA PRO A 149 2.84 15.45 14.61
C PRO A 149 1.44 14.88 14.36
N GLN A 150 1.14 13.70 14.89
CA GLN A 150 -0.16 13.04 14.72
C GLN A 150 -1.35 13.85 15.23
N ALA A 151 -1.17 14.70 16.23
CA ALA A 151 -2.23 15.57 16.76
C ALA A 151 -2.90 16.50 15.71
N GLN A 152 -2.34 16.58 14.50
CA GLN A 152 -2.86 17.35 13.37
C GLN A 152 -3.59 16.49 12.31
N LEU A 153 -3.71 15.19 12.55
CA LEU A 153 -4.32 14.25 11.63
C LEU A 153 -5.70 13.82 12.16
N PRO A 154 -6.68 13.56 11.27
CA PRO A 154 -7.93 12.95 11.70
C PRO A 154 -7.62 11.62 12.40
N ALA A 155 -8.24 11.41 13.55
CA ALA A 155 -8.05 10.20 14.35
C ALA A 155 -8.46 8.96 13.54
N ILE A 156 -7.49 8.29 12.96
CA ILE A 156 -7.66 6.94 12.44
C ILE A 156 -7.31 6.01 13.59
N ASP A 157 -8.31 5.35 14.14
CA ASP A 157 -8.21 4.48 15.30
C ASP A 157 -7.46 3.19 14.96
N VAL A 158 -6.14 3.24 15.00
CA VAL A 158 -5.27 2.08 14.79
C VAL A 158 -4.33 1.81 15.96
N GLY A 159 -4.68 2.28 17.16
CA GLY A 159 -3.96 1.92 18.41
C GLY A 159 -2.52 2.44 18.48
N TRP A 160 -2.25 3.60 17.88
CA TRP A 160 -0.94 4.25 17.91
C TRP A 160 -0.76 5.13 19.15
N SER A 161 0.48 5.29 19.58
CA SER A 161 0.82 6.21 20.66
C SER A 161 0.75 7.67 20.19
N ASP A 162 0.42 8.58 21.10
CA ASP A 162 0.29 10.04 20.86
C ASP A 162 1.57 10.73 20.37
N ASP A 163 2.70 10.02 20.31
CA ASP A 163 4.02 10.52 19.92
C ASP A 163 4.44 10.08 18.49
N THR A 164 3.47 9.71 17.67
CA THR A 164 3.70 9.35 16.26
C THR A 164 3.83 10.60 15.39
N THR A 165 4.75 10.55 14.43
CA THR A 165 4.86 11.55 13.36
C THR A 165 4.54 10.93 12.01
N GLU A 166 4.04 11.73 11.08
CA GLU A 166 3.59 11.28 9.77
C GLU A 166 4.05 12.18 8.64
N LYS A 167 4.32 11.57 7.48
CA LYS A 167 4.33 12.23 6.16
C LYS A 167 3.16 11.66 5.38
N SER A 168 2.30 12.50 4.83
CA SER A 168 1.15 12.03 4.06
C SER A 168 0.87 12.89 2.84
N MET A 169 0.17 12.29 1.88
CA MET A 169 -0.39 12.91 0.69
C MET A 169 -1.86 12.54 0.62
N ASP A 170 -2.73 13.54 0.47
CA ASP A 170 -4.12 13.29 0.17
C ASP A 170 -4.31 12.80 -1.29
N ALA A 171 -5.50 12.29 -1.60
CA ALA A 171 -5.80 11.74 -2.92
C ALA A 171 -5.61 12.76 -4.06
N LYS A 172 -5.80 14.08 -3.82
CA LYS A 172 -5.60 15.13 -4.83
C LYS A 172 -4.12 15.38 -5.10
N GLU A 173 -3.31 15.32 -4.06
CA GLU A 173 -1.85 15.43 -4.20
C GLU A 173 -1.31 14.23 -4.97
N VAL A 174 -1.77 13.01 -4.64
CA VAL A 174 -1.44 11.78 -5.38
C VAL A 174 -1.86 11.91 -6.85
N GLU A 175 -3.11 12.32 -7.10
CA GLU A 175 -3.64 12.56 -8.45
C GLU A 175 -2.77 13.52 -9.26
N THR A 176 -2.34 14.62 -8.64
CA THR A 176 -1.49 15.63 -9.29
C THR A 176 -0.15 15.03 -9.76
N VAL A 177 0.43 14.14 -8.96
CA VAL A 177 1.68 13.47 -9.32
C VAL A 177 1.47 12.44 -10.43
N VAL A 178 0.45 11.59 -10.32
CA VAL A 178 0.34 10.42 -11.22
C VAL A 178 -0.30 10.76 -12.57
N LYS A 179 -1.07 11.84 -12.68
CA LYS A 179 -1.68 12.28 -13.96
C LYS A 179 -0.66 12.53 -15.07
N GLN A 180 0.53 13.01 -14.75
CA GLN A 180 1.59 13.23 -15.74
C GLN A 180 2.10 11.91 -16.38
N PHE A 181 1.75 10.78 -15.79
CA PHE A 181 2.08 9.43 -16.29
C PHE A 181 0.85 8.73 -16.92
N GLY A 182 -0.24 9.46 -17.16
CA GLY A 182 -1.46 8.93 -17.77
C GLY A 182 -2.36 8.14 -16.81
N LEU A 183 -2.08 8.18 -15.51
CA LEU A 183 -2.90 7.53 -14.49
C LEU A 183 -3.98 8.50 -13.97
N ASN A 184 -5.21 8.00 -13.88
CA ASN A 184 -6.38 8.77 -13.41
C ASN A 184 -7.01 8.06 -12.22
N PRO A 185 -6.71 8.46 -10.98
CA PRO A 185 -7.27 7.83 -9.81
C PRO A 185 -8.76 8.11 -9.64
N SER A 186 -9.49 7.12 -9.13
CA SER A 186 -10.79 7.33 -8.52
C SER A 186 -10.57 7.76 -7.07
N ILE A 187 -11.09 8.93 -6.70
CA ILE A 187 -10.89 9.49 -5.35
C ILE A 187 -12.11 9.18 -4.51
N ILE A 188 -11.91 8.65 -3.31
CA ILE A 188 -12.97 8.56 -2.30
C ILE A 188 -13.19 9.98 -1.77
N PRO A 189 -14.39 10.57 -1.93
CA PRO A 189 -14.67 11.88 -1.34
C PRO A 189 -14.42 11.82 0.17
N ASP A 190 -13.84 12.89 0.73
CA ASP A 190 -13.80 13.08 2.17
C ASP A 190 -15.24 13.15 2.69
N ALA A 191 -15.79 12.00 3.02
CA ALA A 191 -17.03 11.97 3.79
C ALA A 191 -16.68 12.53 5.17
N ALA A 192 -17.16 13.72 5.46
CA ALA A 192 -17.27 14.21 6.83
C ALA A 192 -18.17 13.22 7.59
N GLY A 193 -17.58 12.26 8.26
CA GLY A 193 -18.33 11.28 9.03
C GLY A 193 -17.68 9.91 9.02
N SER A 194 -17.03 9.58 10.12
CA SER A 194 -16.85 8.27 10.73
C SER A 194 -16.90 7.04 9.79
N TRP A 195 -15.73 6.50 9.51
CA TRP A 195 -15.64 5.08 9.18
C TRP A 195 -15.98 4.27 10.44
N VAL A 196 -17.21 3.77 10.50
CA VAL A 196 -17.55 2.68 11.41
C VAL A 196 -16.95 1.42 10.78
N ARG A 197 -16.02 0.76 11.48
CA ARG A 197 -15.62 -0.60 11.16
C ARG A 197 -16.88 -1.45 11.12
N PRO A 198 -17.13 -2.25 10.07
CA PRO A 198 -18.01 -3.40 10.24
C PRO A 198 -17.33 -4.34 11.24
N GLU A 199 -18.09 -4.77 12.26
CA GLU A 199 -17.71 -5.75 13.26
C GLU A 199 -17.39 -7.12 12.64
#